data_c92ef01b887a1bfe3b2a6f8427ba5b46
#
_entry.id   c92ef01b887a1bfe3b2a6f8427ba5b46
#
_cell.length_a   1.000
_cell.length_b   1.000
_cell.length_c   1.000
_cell.angle_alpha   90.00
_cell.angle_beta   90.00
_cell.angle_gamma   90.00
#
_symmetry.space_group_name_H-M   'P 1'
#
loop_
_entity.id
_entity.type
_entity.pdbx_description
1 polymer ?
#
loop_
_entity_poly.entity_id
_entity_poly.type
_entity_poly.pdbx_seq_one_letter_code
_entity_poly.pdbx_strand_id
1 'polypeptide(L)'
;MYISNLFLKFFILIEIIILFFQFKQPNNNEPIFNSEAPVLGILIIILAGIFYAEKSSNRYLVKFFRYIPGLLLCYFVPSLLNSLGLVSPDVSKNLYYVASRYLLPASLVLLTLSIDLKSIINLGPKAIIMFLTGTIGILIGGPISLLIASHFGLVPINPEDLWRGLTTVAGSWIGGGANQAAMKEMFNVDDQI
;
A
#
# COMPACT_ATOMS: atom_id res chain seq x y z
N MET A 1 -6.12 -28.88 -10.25
CA MET A 1 -6.69 -29.48 -9.04
C MET A 1 -5.82 -29.31 -7.76
N TYR A 2 -4.49 -29.24 -7.83
CA TYR A 2 -3.61 -29.05 -6.64
C TYR A 2 -3.53 -27.60 -6.14
N ILE A 3 -3.74 -26.61 -7.00
CA ILE A 3 -3.62 -25.17 -6.68
C ILE A 3 -4.82 -24.67 -5.85
N SER A 4 -6.02 -25.20 -6.13
CA SER A 4 -7.23 -24.86 -5.37
C SER A 4 -7.14 -25.34 -3.91
N ASN A 5 -6.50 -26.49 -3.67
CA ASN A 5 -6.31 -27.04 -2.33
C ASN A 5 -5.29 -26.26 -1.49
N LEU A 6 -4.26 -25.65 -2.11
CA LEU A 6 -3.29 -24.83 -1.39
C LEU A 6 -3.88 -23.45 -1.01
N PHE A 7 -4.64 -22.86 -1.94
CA PHE A 7 -5.38 -21.62 -1.69
C PHE A 7 -6.46 -21.81 -0.62
N LEU A 8 -7.20 -22.91 -0.69
CA LEU A 8 -8.21 -23.27 0.30
C LEU A 8 -7.57 -23.47 1.69
N LYS A 9 -6.44 -24.18 1.77
CA LYS A 9 -5.69 -24.36 3.03
C LYS A 9 -5.14 -23.07 3.58
N PHE A 10 -4.70 -22.14 2.73
CA PHE A 10 -4.21 -20.83 3.17
C PHE A 10 -5.36 -19.96 3.69
N PHE A 11 -6.52 -19.96 3.01
CA PHE A 11 -7.73 -19.28 3.48
C PHE A 11 -8.24 -19.87 4.79
N ILE A 12 -8.30 -21.20 4.90
CA ILE A 12 -8.69 -21.89 6.13
C ILE A 12 -7.70 -21.59 7.27
N LEU A 13 -6.40 -21.51 6.98
CA LEU A 13 -5.40 -21.14 7.98
C LEU A 13 -5.59 -19.69 8.46
N ILE A 14 -5.90 -18.76 7.56
CA ILE A 14 -6.23 -17.38 7.91
C ILE A 14 -7.52 -17.32 8.73
N GLU A 15 -8.56 -18.04 8.34
CA GLU A 15 -9.81 -18.11 9.13
C GLU A 15 -9.60 -18.74 10.51
N ILE A 16 -8.80 -19.78 10.60
CA ILE A 16 -8.44 -20.40 11.89
C ILE A 16 -7.64 -19.43 12.77
N ILE A 17 -6.70 -18.69 12.18
CA ILE A 17 -5.96 -17.65 12.89
C ILE A 17 -6.89 -16.54 13.36
N ILE A 18 -7.81 -16.08 12.51
CA ILE A 18 -8.84 -15.08 12.85
C ILE A 18 -9.74 -15.59 13.98
N LEU A 19 -10.26 -16.81 13.85
CA LEU A 19 -11.08 -17.47 14.88
C LEU A 19 -10.31 -17.66 16.19
N PHE A 20 -9.04 -18.07 16.13
CA PHE A 20 -8.21 -18.26 17.32
C PHE A 20 -7.97 -16.93 18.05
N PHE A 21 -7.77 -15.83 17.31
CA PHE A 21 -7.63 -14.49 17.89
C PHE A 21 -8.97 -13.94 18.42
N GLN A 22 -10.09 -14.19 17.76
CA GLN A 22 -11.41 -13.83 18.27
C GLN A 22 -11.76 -14.58 19.56
N PHE A 23 -11.35 -15.85 19.67
CA PHE A 23 -11.59 -16.65 20.87
C PHE A 23 -10.71 -16.27 22.06
N LYS A 24 -9.56 -15.63 21.81
CA LYS A 24 -8.59 -15.22 22.82
C LYS A 24 -8.74 -13.76 23.27
N GLN A 25 -9.74 -13.02 22.80
CA GLN A 25 -10.02 -11.71 23.36
C GLN A 25 -10.53 -11.90 24.81
N PRO A 26 -9.74 -11.51 25.82
CA PRO A 26 -10.31 -11.32 27.14
C PRO A 26 -11.38 -10.21 27.01
N ASN A 27 -12.41 -10.26 27.80
CA ASN A 27 -13.62 -9.45 27.78
C ASN A 27 -13.41 -7.92 27.98
N ASN A 28 -12.18 -7.45 27.83
CA ASN A 28 -11.79 -6.04 27.83
C ASN A 28 -11.36 -5.68 26.40
N ASN A 29 -12.05 -4.73 25.78
CA ASN A 29 -11.80 -4.17 24.45
C ASN A 29 -10.46 -3.41 24.35
N GLU A 30 -9.44 -3.82 25.08
CA GLU A 30 -8.13 -3.20 25.02
C GLU A 30 -7.27 -3.90 23.96
N PRO A 31 -6.66 -3.13 23.04
CA PRO A 31 -5.74 -3.68 22.03
C PRO A 31 -4.56 -4.37 22.70
N ILE A 32 -4.09 -5.47 22.11
CA ILE A 32 -3.01 -6.29 22.67
C ILE A 32 -1.68 -5.53 22.67
N PHE A 33 -1.48 -4.69 21.65
CA PHE A 33 -0.25 -3.92 21.46
C PHE A 33 -0.50 -2.44 21.70
N ASN A 34 -0.11 -1.97 22.88
CA ASN A 34 -0.24 -0.58 23.33
C ASN A 34 1.09 0.19 23.32
N SER A 35 2.15 -0.37 22.73
CA SER A 35 3.45 0.31 22.60
C SER A 35 4.01 0.16 21.18
N GLU A 36 4.80 1.15 20.77
CA GLU A 36 5.30 1.27 19.40
C GLU A 36 6.37 0.23 19.07
N ALA A 37 7.26 -0.06 20.01
CA ALA A 37 8.40 -0.93 19.77
C ALA A 37 8.01 -2.39 19.41
N PRO A 38 7.09 -3.08 20.12
CA PRO A 38 6.62 -4.41 19.72
C PRO A 38 5.91 -4.42 18.37
N VAL A 39 5.08 -3.40 18.08
CA VAL A 39 4.39 -3.30 16.79
C VAL A 39 5.39 -3.13 15.65
N LEU A 40 6.36 -2.24 15.80
CA LEU A 40 7.42 -2.06 14.82
C LEU A 40 8.24 -3.35 14.64
N GLY A 41 8.57 -4.04 15.72
CA GLY A 41 9.27 -5.33 15.67
C GLY A 41 8.49 -6.39 14.89
N ILE A 42 7.19 -6.53 15.13
CA ILE A 42 6.32 -7.46 14.41
C ILE A 42 6.26 -7.10 12.92
N LEU A 43 6.09 -5.83 12.58
CA LEU A 43 6.08 -5.38 11.19
C LEU A 43 7.39 -5.71 10.47
N ILE A 44 8.53 -5.47 11.11
CA ILE A 44 9.84 -5.82 10.55
C ILE A 44 9.98 -7.33 10.34
N ILE A 45 9.55 -8.15 11.30
CA ILE A 45 9.59 -9.62 11.20
C ILE A 45 8.69 -10.09 10.04
N ILE A 46 7.49 -9.53 9.89
CA ILE A 46 6.58 -9.85 8.80
C ILE A 46 7.22 -9.51 7.45
N LEU A 47 7.76 -8.30 7.30
CA LEU A 47 8.43 -7.88 6.07
C LEU A 47 9.65 -8.75 5.75
N ALA A 48 10.50 -9.00 6.74
CA ALA A 48 11.67 -9.87 6.57
C ALA A 48 11.26 -11.30 6.16
N GLY A 49 10.21 -11.85 6.77
CA GLY A 49 9.66 -13.16 6.43
C GLY A 49 9.14 -13.22 5.00
N ILE A 50 8.40 -12.21 4.55
CA ILE A 50 7.86 -12.13 3.18
C ILE A 50 9.01 -12.07 2.16
N PHE A 51 9.98 -11.15 2.35
CA PHE A 51 11.13 -11.02 1.43
C PHE A 51 12.04 -12.26 1.45
N TYR A 52 12.23 -12.89 2.60
CA TYR A 52 12.98 -14.15 2.68
C TYR A 52 12.26 -15.27 1.93
N ALA A 53 10.95 -15.39 2.09
CA ALA A 53 10.14 -16.39 1.40
C ALA A 53 10.08 -16.15 -0.12
N GLU A 54 9.99 -14.89 -0.56
CA GLU A 54 9.98 -14.50 -1.99
C GLU A 54 11.31 -14.85 -2.69
N LYS A 55 12.44 -14.68 -1.99
CA LYS A 55 13.77 -15.05 -2.51
C LYS A 55 14.11 -16.54 -2.40
N SER A 56 13.25 -17.32 -1.79
CA SER A 56 13.48 -18.76 -1.57
C SER A 56 13.45 -19.54 -2.88
N SER A 57 14.38 -20.47 -3.05
CA SER A 57 14.41 -21.43 -4.17
C SER A 57 13.41 -22.59 -4.02
N ASN A 58 12.60 -22.59 -2.96
CA ASN A 58 11.60 -23.64 -2.76
C ASN A 58 10.52 -23.58 -3.83
N ARG A 59 10.31 -24.69 -4.53
CA ARG A 59 9.37 -24.82 -5.65
C ARG A 59 7.94 -24.37 -5.31
N TYR A 60 7.50 -24.59 -4.07
CA TYR A 60 6.16 -24.18 -3.62
C TYR A 60 6.07 -22.67 -3.42
N LEU A 61 7.09 -22.06 -2.83
CA LEU A 61 7.15 -20.60 -2.62
C LEU A 61 7.30 -19.86 -3.95
N VAL A 62 8.16 -20.33 -4.85
CA VAL A 62 8.30 -19.74 -6.19
C VAL A 62 6.96 -19.78 -6.93
N LYS A 63 6.20 -20.88 -6.82
CA LYS A 63 4.88 -20.97 -7.45
C LYS A 63 3.85 -20.05 -6.79
N PHE A 64 3.89 -19.91 -5.47
CA PHE A 64 3.02 -19.01 -4.72
C PHE A 64 3.27 -17.55 -5.08
N PHE A 65 4.53 -17.09 -5.04
CA PHE A 65 4.90 -15.71 -5.35
C PHE A 65 4.79 -15.35 -6.84
N ARG A 66 4.65 -16.32 -7.71
CA ARG A 66 4.29 -16.08 -9.13
C ARG A 66 2.88 -15.51 -9.28
N TYR A 67 1.94 -15.90 -8.40
CA TYR A 67 0.55 -15.44 -8.45
C TYR A 67 0.26 -14.32 -7.46
N ILE A 68 0.94 -14.31 -6.33
CA ILE A 68 0.76 -13.32 -5.26
C ILE A 68 2.08 -12.59 -5.06
N PRO A 69 2.22 -11.36 -5.58
CA PRO A 69 3.43 -10.55 -5.40
C PRO A 69 3.71 -10.34 -3.91
N GLY A 70 4.99 -10.43 -3.50
CA GLY A 70 5.39 -10.18 -2.11
C GLY A 70 4.96 -8.80 -1.62
N LEU A 71 4.99 -7.81 -2.50
CA LEU A 71 4.52 -6.45 -2.21
C LEU A 71 3.06 -6.42 -1.74
N LEU A 72 2.16 -7.22 -2.35
CA LEU A 72 0.77 -7.33 -1.91
C LEU A 72 0.68 -7.80 -0.45
N LEU A 73 1.48 -8.81 -0.08
CA LEU A 73 1.51 -9.32 1.29
C LEU A 73 2.06 -8.30 2.28
N CYS A 74 3.01 -7.46 1.86
CA CYS A 74 3.56 -6.39 2.69
C CYS A 74 2.52 -5.34 3.09
N TYR A 75 1.47 -5.14 2.29
CA TYR A 75 0.34 -4.27 2.65
C TYR A 75 -0.78 -5.04 3.36
N PHE A 76 -1.11 -6.22 2.85
CA PHE A 76 -2.27 -6.98 3.32
C PHE A 76 -2.09 -7.52 4.74
N VAL A 77 -0.93 -8.09 5.07
CA VAL A 77 -0.70 -8.70 6.39
C VAL A 77 -0.72 -7.66 7.52
N PRO A 78 -0.03 -6.49 7.42
CA PRO A 78 -0.18 -5.42 8.41
C PRO A 78 -1.60 -4.87 8.51
N SER A 79 -2.32 -4.75 7.38
CA SER A 79 -3.71 -4.30 7.38
C SER A 79 -4.61 -5.24 8.17
N LEU A 80 -4.40 -6.55 8.10
CA LEU A 80 -5.13 -7.53 8.91
C LEU A 80 -4.89 -7.32 10.41
N LEU A 81 -3.67 -7.03 10.85
CA LEU A 81 -3.39 -6.77 12.27
C LEU A 81 -4.18 -5.58 12.79
N ASN A 82 -4.29 -4.53 11.98
CA ASN A 82 -5.06 -3.34 12.32
C ASN A 82 -6.57 -3.63 12.32
N SER A 83 -7.07 -4.33 11.31
CA SER A 83 -8.49 -4.68 11.18
C SER A 83 -8.99 -5.63 12.28
N LEU A 84 -8.10 -6.44 12.83
CA LEU A 84 -8.39 -7.31 13.97
C LEU A 84 -8.36 -6.57 15.32
N GLY A 85 -8.10 -5.26 15.33
CA GLY A 85 -8.03 -4.47 16.56
C GLY A 85 -6.86 -4.85 17.48
N LEU A 86 -5.82 -5.48 16.95
CA LEU A 86 -4.67 -5.95 17.74
C LEU A 86 -3.75 -4.80 18.14
N VAL A 87 -3.73 -3.72 17.36
CA VAL A 87 -2.88 -2.56 17.54
C VAL A 87 -3.71 -1.37 17.99
N SER A 88 -3.22 -0.65 19.00
CA SER A 88 -3.87 0.59 19.46
C SER A 88 -3.89 1.64 18.34
N PRO A 89 -5.01 2.39 18.18
CA PRO A 89 -5.09 3.50 17.22
C PRO A 89 -4.00 4.55 17.44
N ASP A 90 -3.64 4.85 18.69
CA ASP A 90 -2.60 5.83 19.01
C ASP A 90 -1.22 5.35 18.55
N VAL A 91 -0.90 4.08 18.77
CA VAL A 91 0.35 3.46 18.30
C VAL A 91 0.42 3.47 16.78
N SER A 92 -0.68 3.12 16.11
CA SER A 92 -0.76 3.17 14.64
C SER A 92 -0.52 4.58 14.12
N LYS A 93 -1.12 5.58 14.74
CA LYS A 93 -0.98 7.01 14.39
C LYS A 93 0.46 7.50 14.57
N ASN A 94 1.11 7.15 15.68
CA ASN A 94 2.49 7.54 15.95
C ASN A 94 3.48 6.89 14.98
N LEU A 95 3.32 5.59 14.71
CA LEU A 95 4.14 4.88 13.72
C LEU A 95 3.94 5.44 12.30
N TYR A 96 2.69 5.76 11.94
CA TYR A 96 2.38 6.41 10.67
C TYR A 96 3.04 7.79 10.58
N TYR A 97 3.01 8.58 11.66
CA TYR A 97 3.68 9.88 11.70
C TYR A 97 5.18 9.77 11.43
N VAL A 98 5.86 8.81 12.08
CA VAL A 98 7.29 8.58 11.84
C VAL A 98 7.54 8.11 10.40
N ALA A 99 6.71 7.20 9.90
CA ALA A 99 6.84 6.67 8.55
C ALA A 99 6.65 7.76 7.49
N SER A 100 5.61 8.59 7.62
CA SER A 100 5.28 9.63 6.63
C SER A 100 6.23 10.82 6.69
N ARG A 101 6.66 11.24 7.87
CA ARG A 101 7.49 12.45 8.05
C ARG A 101 8.99 12.21 7.88
N TYR A 102 9.48 11.01 8.16
CA TYR A 102 10.91 10.71 8.14
C TYR A 102 11.28 9.63 7.13
N LEU A 103 10.59 8.47 7.16
CA LEU A 103 10.97 7.35 6.30
C LEU A 103 10.58 7.56 4.84
N LEU A 104 9.41 8.15 4.59
CA LEU A 104 8.95 8.41 3.23
C LEU A 104 9.84 9.42 2.50
N PRO A 105 10.15 10.63 3.03
CA PRO A 105 11.09 11.53 2.38
C PRO A 105 12.47 10.91 2.19
N ALA A 106 13.01 10.20 3.20
CA ALA A 106 14.28 9.51 3.09
C ALA A 106 14.29 8.46 1.96
N SER A 107 13.21 7.67 1.85
CA SER A 107 13.05 6.68 0.78
C SER A 107 12.97 7.33 -0.60
N LEU A 108 12.27 8.46 -0.74
CA LEU A 108 12.18 9.21 -1.99
C LEU A 108 13.54 9.75 -2.43
N VAL A 109 14.34 10.28 -1.50
CA VAL A 109 15.71 10.71 -1.77
C VAL A 109 16.57 9.53 -2.23
N LEU A 110 16.53 8.40 -1.53
CA LEU A 110 17.29 7.20 -1.90
C LEU A 110 16.88 6.66 -3.27
N LEU A 111 15.58 6.63 -3.57
CA LEU A 111 15.07 6.23 -4.88
C LEU A 111 15.57 7.17 -5.98
N THR A 112 15.54 8.48 -5.74
CA THR A 112 16.03 9.48 -6.69
C THR A 112 17.53 9.33 -6.96
N LEU A 113 18.32 9.08 -5.92
CA LEU A 113 19.77 8.85 -6.04
C LEU A 113 20.09 7.53 -6.75
N SER A 114 19.22 6.54 -6.69
CA SER A 114 19.39 5.24 -7.35
C SER A 114 19.00 5.23 -8.83
N ILE A 115 18.43 6.32 -9.35
CA ILE A 115 17.99 6.43 -10.74
C ILE A 115 19.21 6.42 -11.69
N ASP A 116 19.23 5.46 -12.60
CA ASP A 116 20.19 5.43 -13.71
C ASP A 116 19.67 6.29 -14.87
N LEU A 117 20.00 7.60 -14.82
CA LEU A 117 19.63 8.57 -15.85
C LEU A 117 20.15 8.17 -17.23
N LYS A 118 21.33 7.53 -17.31
CA LYS A 118 21.92 7.09 -18.57
C LYS A 118 21.07 6.01 -19.22
N SER A 119 20.61 5.05 -18.46
CA SER A 119 19.71 4.00 -18.94
C SER A 119 18.37 4.58 -19.40
N ILE A 120 17.83 5.59 -18.71
CA ILE A 120 16.60 6.27 -19.13
C ILE A 120 16.77 6.97 -20.48
N ILE A 121 17.89 7.71 -20.66
CA ILE A 121 18.20 8.39 -21.93
C ILE A 121 18.39 7.37 -23.06
N ASN A 122 19.00 6.22 -22.78
CA ASN A 122 19.21 5.16 -23.75
C ASN A 122 17.92 4.43 -24.18
N LEU A 123 16.80 4.56 -23.45
CA LEU A 123 15.49 4.06 -23.89
C LEU A 123 14.96 4.75 -25.15
N GLY A 124 15.55 5.89 -25.48
CA GLY A 124 15.25 6.65 -26.68
C GLY A 124 13.98 7.51 -26.59
N PRO A 125 13.75 8.34 -27.61
CA PRO A 125 12.72 9.37 -27.57
C PRO A 125 11.29 8.80 -27.49
N LYS A 126 11.04 7.59 -27.98
CA LYS A 126 9.72 6.96 -27.91
C LYS A 126 9.24 6.75 -26.47
N ALA A 127 10.13 6.28 -25.59
CA ALA A 127 9.78 6.03 -24.19
C ALA A 127 9.46 7.36 -23.46
N ILE A 128 10.25 8.39 -23.71
CA ILE A 128 10.07 9.72 -23.14
C ILE A 128 8.74 10.33 -23.61
N ILE A 129 8.46 10.26 -24.91
CA ILE A 129 7.20 10.79 -25.48
C ILE A 129 6.01 10.05 -24.90
N MET A 130 6.06 8.71 -24.81
CA MET A 130 4.98 7.91 -24.20
C MET A 130 4.75 8.28 -22.74
N PHE A 131 5.81 8.44 -21.95
CA PHE A 131 5.72 8.85 -20.55
C PHE A 131 5.09 10.24 -20.42
N LEU A 132 5.56 11.23 -21.18
CA LEU A 132 5.03 12.58 -21.13
C LEU A 132 3.56 12.62 -21.60
N THR A 133 3.21 11.91 -22.68
CA THR A 133 1.84 11.84 -23.18
C THR A 133 0.91 11.19 -22.15
N GLY A 134 1.34 10.10 -21.50
CA GLY A 134 0.59 9.47 -20.42
C GLY A 134 0.38 10.41 -19.23
N THR A 135 1.44 11.11 -18.81
CA THR A 135 1.36 12.11 -17.72
C THR A 135 0.38 13.23 -18.03
N ILE A 136 0.47 13.82 -19.24
CA ILE A 136 -0.45 14.88 -19.70
C ILE A 136 -1.88 14.33 -19.75
N GLY A 137 -2.07 13.10 -20.23
CA GLY A 137 -3.37 12.45 -20.29
C GLY A 137 -4.00 12.30 -18.89
N ILE A 138 -3.23 11.93 -17.88
CA ILE A 138 -3.69 11.82 -16.50
C ILE A 138 -4.01 13.19 -15.91
N LEU A 139 -3.15 14.19 -16.13
CA LEU A 139 -3.34 15.55 -15.61
C LEU A 139 -4.59 16.23 -16.18
N ILE A 140 -4.93 15.96 -17.43
CA ILE A 140 -6.13 16.51 -18.09
C ILE A 140 -7.35 15.62 -17.83
N GLY A 141 -7.18 14.31 -17.93
CA GLY A 141 -8.25 13.33 -17.80
C GLY A 141 -8.86 13.28 -16.40
N GLY A 142 -8.08 13.44 -15.37
CA GLY A 142 -8.54 13.48 -13.98
C GLY A 142 -9.58 14.58 -13.74
N PRO A 143 -9.25 15.86 -13.96
CA PRO A 143 -10.20 16.97 -13.81
C PRO A 143 -11.42 16.85 -14.73
N ILE A 144 -11.24 16.43 -15.99
CA ILE A 144 -12.36 16.25 -16.92
C ILE A 144 -13.31 15.15 -16.42
N SER A 145 -12.80 14.01 -16.00
CA SER A 145 -13.63 12.92 -15.46
C SER A 145 -14.39 13.34 -14.21
N LEU A 146 -13.76 14.15 -13.34
CA LEU A 146 -14.42 14.71 -12.17
C LEU A 146 -15.58 15.65 -12.55
N LEU A 147 -15.34 16.56 -13.50
CA LEU A 147 -16.38 17.48 -13.99
C LEU A 147 -17.56 16.71 -14.60
N ILE A 148 -17.30 15.68 -15.40
CA ILE A 148 -18.33 14.83 -15.98
C ILE A 148 -19.11 14.10 -14.88
N ALA A 149 -18.43 13.44 -13.96
CA ALA A 149 -19.06 12.70 -12.88
C ALA A 149 -19.90 13.62 -11.96
N SER A 150 -19.41 14.82 -11.69
CA SER A 150 -20.13 15.84 -10.93
C SER A 150 -21.39 16.30 -11.66
N HIS A 151 -21.31 16.52 -12.98
CA HIS A 151 -22.47 16.91 -13.79
C HIS A 151 -23.58 15.85 -13.78
N PHE A 152 -23.24 14.57 -13.76
CA PHE A 152 -24.20 13.47 -13.68
C PHE A 152 -24.64 13.13 -12.25
N GLY A 153 -24.21 13.88 -11.23
CA GLY A 153 -24.56 13.63 -9.83
C GLY A 153 -24.01 12.32 -9.28
N LEU A 154 -22.95 11.78 -9.91
CA LEU A 154 -22.30 10.53 -9.49
C LEU A 154 -21.29 10.73 -8.37
N VAL A 155 -21.06 11.96 -7.94
CA VAL A 155 -20.07 12.32 -6.90
C VAL A 155 -20.79 12.49 -5.57
N PRO A 156 -20.68 11.54 -4.63
CA PRO A 156 -21.38 11.58 -3.35
C PRO A 156 -20.65 12.42 -2.28
N ILE A 157 -19.47 12.96 -2.57
CA ILE A 157 -18.55 13.56 -1.59
C ILE A 157 -18.35 15.05 -1.91
N ASN A 158 -18.01 15.85 -0.89
CA ASN A 158 -17.64 17.25 -1.03
C ASN A 158 -16.58 17.41 -2.15
N PRO A 159 -16.79 18.30 -3.12
CA PRO A 159 -15.85 18.51 -4.22
C PRO A 159 -14.44 18.85 -3.77
N GLU A 160 -14.29 19.52 -2.61
CA GLU A 160 -13.00 19.91 -2.05
C GLU A 160 -12.17 18.69 -1.59
N ASP A 161 -12.80 17.69 -1.03
CA ASP A 161 -12.10 16.48 -0.58
C ASP A 161 -11.81 15.52 -1.73
N LEU A 162 -12.71 15.50 -2.70
CA LEU A 162 -12.60 14.61 -3.85
C LEU A 162 -11.39 14.93 -4.74
N TRP A 163 -11.12 16.21 -5.06
CA TRP A 163 -9.96 16.57 -5.88
C TRP A 163 -8.63 16.21 -5.18
N ARG A 164 -8.57 16.32 -3.85
CA ARG A 164 -7.41 15.90 -3.08
C ARG A 164 -7.18 14.39 -3.20
N GLY A 165 -8.23 13.58 -3.03
CA GLY A 165 -8.17 12.13 -3.26
C GLY A 165 -7.74 11.77 -4.68
N LEU A 166 -8.30 12.43 -5.69
CA LEU A 166 -7.91 12.22 -7.09
C LEU A 166 -6.45 12.57 -7.38
N THR A 167 -5.85 13.55 -6.69
CA THR A 167 -4.41 13.84 -6.83
C THR A 167 -3.54 12.70 -6.35
N THR A 168 -3.94 11.97 -5.31
CA THR A 168 -3.21 10.79 -4.84
C THR A 168 -3.27 9.66 -5.85
N VAL A 169 -4.44 9.42 -6.44
CA VAL A 169 -4.62 8.40 -7.50
C VAL A 169 -3.80 8.77 -8.74
N ALA A 170 -3.87 10.02 -9.19
CA ALA A 170 -3.07 10.52 -10.30
C ALA A 170 -1.56 10.38 -10.03
N GLY A 171 -1.12 10.70 -8.81
CA GLY A 171 0.27 10.51 -8.36
C GLY A 171 0.71 9.04 -8.46
N SER A 172 -0.18 8.11 -8.09
CA SER A 172 0.08 6.68 -8.21
C SER A 172 0.25 6.24 -9.67
N TRP A 173 -0.57 6.71 -10.57
CA TRP A 173 -0.52 6.36 -11.99
C TRP A 173 0.69 6.95 -12.71
N ILE A 174 1.14 8.14 -12.31
CA ILE A 174 2.31 8.80 -12.89
C ILE A 174 3.62 8.22 -12.35
N GLY A 175 3.72 8.01 -11.03
CA GLY A 175 4.99 7.69 -10.38
C GLY A 175 4.93 6.52 -9.37
N GLY A 176 3.82 5.79 -9.29
CA GLY A 176 3.69 4.63 -8.40
C GLY A 176 3.33 4.97 -6.95
N GLY A 177 3.36 3.94 -6.08
CA GLY A 177 2.88 4.05 -4.70
C GLY A 177 3.64 5.08 -3.83
N ALA A 178 4.92 5.29 -4.08
CA ALA A 178 5.71 6.31 -3.37
C ALA A 178 5.19 7.73 -3.68
N ASN A 179 4.84 8.02 -4.94
CA ASN A 179 4.22 9.28 -5.32
C ASN A 179 2.82 9.44 -4.74
N GLN A 180 2.04 8.36 -4.69
CA GLN A 180 0.73 8.38 -4.04
C GLN A 180 0.85 8.79 -2.57
N ALA A 181 1.76 8.17 -1.83
CA ALA A 181 2.00 8.49 -0.43
C ALA A 181 2.47 9.94 -0.25
N ALA A 182 3.37 10.42 -1.12
CA ALA A 182 3.83 11.80 -1.10
C ALA A 182 2.69 12.80 -1.37
N MET A 183 1.82 12.53 -2.35
CA MET A 183 0.65 13.36 -2.64
C MET A 183 -0.36 13.36 -1.50
N LYS A 184 -0.59 12.21 -0.86
CA LYS A 184 -1.44 12.10 0.32
C LYS A 184 -0.99 13.04 1.43
N GLU A 185 0.31 13.01 1.76
CA GLU A 185 0.89 13.90 2.78
C GLU A 185 0.86 15.37 2.37
N MET A 186 1.19 15.67 1.12
CA MET A 186 1.25 17.04 0.61
C MET A 186 -0.12 17.73 0.65
N PHE A 187 -1.18 17.01 0.28
CA PHE A 187 -2.53 17.54 0.23
C PHE A 187 -3.36 17.24 1.48
N ASN A 188 -2.75 16.61 2.49
CA ASN A 188 -3.39 16.23 3.75
C ASN A 188 -4.71 15.49 3.55
N VAL A 189 -4.66 14.43 2.74
CA VAL A 189 -5.83 13.62 2.37
C VAL A 189 -6.19 12.69 3.51
N ASP A 190 -7.47 12.69 3.91
CA ASP A 190 -7.98 11.79 4.94
C ASP A 190 -7.91 10.32 4.47
N ASP A 191 -7.75 9.40 5.44
CA ASP A 191 -7.70 7.95 5.19
C ASP A 191 -9.04 7.37 4.68
N GLN A 192 -10.12 8.13 4.78
CA GLN A 192 -11.47 7.72 4.34
C GLN A 192 -11.78 8.11 2.89
N ILE A 193 -10.89 8.82 2.23
CA ILE A 193 -11.00 9.27 0.85
C ILE A 193 -10.06 8.44 -0.03
#